data_c3f40d36e03762584ee4b999d9a6ac50
#
_entry.id   c3f40d36e03762584ee4b999d9a6ac50
#
_cell.length_a   1.000
_cell.length_b   1.000
_cell.length_c   1.000
_cell.angle_alpha   90.00
_cell.angle_beta   90.00
_cell.angle_gamma   90.00
#
_symmetry.space_group_name_H-M   'P 1'
#
loop_
_entity.id
_entity.type
_entity.pdbx_description
1 polymer ?
#
loop_
_entity_poly.entity_id
_entity_poly.type
_entity_poly.pdbx_seq_one_letter_code
_entity_poly.pdbx_strand_id
1 'polypeptide(L)'
;DYNDIIRCVQKCRETLAQTLNKIARQEAFQDASYKTPLENMLKVCDNAAKVLRQLNITLESYDSLMKQLEVDISLVETEKKNVTELLEDYVQNIHKNLEKIGRNSTIKIREKSIKMLKVILPVWEDNEKLYSLRLSDLVDEITEEGIRLFENNENAQEYIGRKVTSKNLYDTVVG
;
A
#
# COMPACT_ATOMS: atom_id res chain seq x y z
N ASP A 1 -37.86 41.38 -0.28
CA ASP A 1 -39.01 41.20 0.59
C ASP A 1 -38.65 40.19 1.70
N TYR A 2 -39.21 40.35 2.92
CA TYR A 2 -38.95 39.44 4.06
C TYR A 2 -39.31 37.99 3.72
N ASN A 3 -40.35 37.75 2.98
CA ASN A 3 -40.75 36.42 2.52
C ASN A 3 -39.75 35.81 1.55
N ASP A 4 -39.07 36.57 0.74
CA ASP A 4 -38.03 36.06 -0.18
C ASP A 4 -36.80 35.61 0.58
N ILE A 5 -36.45 36.33 1.66
CA ILE A 5 -35.35 35.94 2.54
C ILE A 5 -35.66 34.59 3.23
N ILE A 6 -36.89 34.43 3.78
CA ILE A 6 -37.32 33.20 4.42
C ILE A 6 -37.26 32.02 3.43
N ARG A 7 -37.76 32.20 2.21
CA ARG A 7 -37.72 31.19 1.16
C ARG A 7 -36.27 30.82 0.80
N CYS A 8 -35.40 31.79 0.67
CA CYS A 8 -33.99 31.57 0.37
C CYS A 8 -33.31 30.76 1.47
N VAL A 9 -33.50 31.13 2.74
CA VAL A 9 -32.95 30.39 3.89
C VAL A 9 -33.47 28.95 3.93
N GLN A 10 -34.77 28.73 3.73
CA GLN A 10 -35.34 27.38 3.70
C GLN A 10 -34.72 26.53 2.59
N LYS A 11 -34.64 27.10 1.37
CA LYS A 11 -34.02 26.41 0.23
C LYS A 11 -32.56 26.06 0.49
N CYS A 12 -31.77 26.98 1.10
CA CYS A 12 -30.39 26.71 1.46
C CYS A 12 -30.28 25.55 2.47
N ARG A 13 -31.13 25.52 3.50
CA ARG A 13 -31.18 24.45 4.50
C ARG A 13 -31.49 23.11 3.87
N GLU A 14 -32.52 23.04 3.04
CA GLU A 14 -32.90 21.82 2.32
C GLU A 14 -31.76 21.33 1.42
N THR A 15 -31.13 22.22 0.66
CA THR A 15 -30.00 21.89 -0.20
C THR A 15 -28.80 21.37 0.61
N LEU A 16 -28.49 22.00 1.74
CA LEU A 16 -27.42 21.56 2.64
C LEU A 16 -27.73 20.16 3.18
N ALA A 17 -28.91 19.92 3.71
CA ALA A 17 -29.31 18.61 4.25
C ALA A 17 -29.28 17.51 3.20
N GLN A 18 -29.76 17.80 1.97
CA GLN A 18 -29.73 16.86 0.85
C GLN A 18 -28.28 16.53 0.44
N THR A 19 -27.41 17.53 0.37
CA THR A 19 -25.99 17.35 0.00
C THR A 19 -25.27 16.51 1.05
N LEU A 20 -25.42 16.83 2.34
CA LEU A 20 -24.81 16.06 3.43
C LEU A 20 -25.31 14.61 3.46
N ASN A 21 -26.62 14.38 3.25
CA ASN A 21 -27.14 13.03 3.17
C ASN A 21 -26.60 12.26 1.96
N LYS A 22 -26.39 12.94 0.82
CA LYS A 22 -25.79 12.31 -0.36
C LYS A 22 -24.35 11.91 -0.10
N ILE A 23 -23.56 12.76 0.53
CA ILE A 23 -22.16 12.49 0.90
C ILE A 23 -22.11 11.34 1.91
N ALA A 24 -22.94 11.37 2.96
CA ALA A 24 -22.95 10.36 4.00
C ALA A 24 -23.33 8.95 3.51
N ARG A 25 -23.92 8.83 2.34
CA ARG A 25 -24.25 7.53 1.71
C ARG A 25 -23.13 6.96 0.84
N GLN A 26 -22.09 7.74 0.56
CA GLN A 26 -20.95 7.25 -0.21
C GLN A 26 -20.14 6.24 0.61
N GLU A 27 -19.63 5.22 -0.03
CA GLU A 27 -18.86 4.14 0.59
C GLU A 27 -17.64 4.66 1.37
N ALA A 28 -16.93 5.65 0.81
CA ALA A 28 -15.81 6.31 1.45
C ALA A 28 -16.13 6.97 2.82
N PHE A 29 -17.41 7.24 3.12
CA PHE A 29 -17.85 7.86 4.36
C PHE A 29 -18.57 6.89 5.31
N GLN A 30 -18.40 5.58 5.14
CA GLN A 30 -19.00 4.60 6.06
C GLN A 30 -18.19 4.43 7.34
N ASP A 31 -16.89 4.72 7.30
CA ASP A 31 -16.06 4.73 8.51
C ASP A 31 -16.55 5.78 9.51
N ALA A 32 -16.54 5.40 10.81
CA ALA A 32 -17.06 6.27 11.88
C ALA A 32 -16.31 7.60 11.98
N SER A 33 -15.01 7.63 11.65
CA SER A 33 -14.17 8.83 11.69
C SER A 33 -14.64 9.88 10.70
N TYR A 34 -15.10 9.47 9.52
CA TYR A 34 -15.62 10.36 8.49
C TYR A 34 -17.12 10.63 8.62
N LYS A 35 -17.86 9.64 9.07
CA LYS A 35 -19.32 9.68 9.20
C LYS A 35 -19.80 10.56 10.33
N THR A 36 -19.19 10.45 11.52
CA THR A 36 -19.59 11.18 12.71
C THR A 36 -19.61 12.71 12.54
N PRO A 37 -18.62 13.38 11.94
CA PRO A 37 -18.66 14.81 11.66
C PRO A 37 -19.83 15.20 10.77
N LEU A 38 -20.16 14.41 9.73
CA LEU A 38 -21.29 14.66 8.83
C LEU A 38 -22.64 14.51 9.54
N GLU A 39 -22.80 13.49 10.38
CA GLU A 39 -24.02 13.29 11.19
C GLU A 39 -24.23 14.42 12.18
N ASN A 40 -23.17 14.93 12.80
CA ASN A 40 -23.25 16.07 13.69
C ASN A 40 -23.65 17.35 12.95
N MET A 41 -23.18 17.54 11.73
CA MET A 41 -23.62 18.66 10.88
C MET A 41 -25.11 18.54 10.54
N LEU A 42 -25.59 17.35 10.18
CA LEU A 42 -27.00 17.09 9.90
C LEU A 42 -27.92 17.43 11.07
N LYS A 43 -27.52 17.12 12.32
CA LYS A 43 -28.30 17.42 13.52
C LYS A 43 -28.50 18.90 13.78
N VAL A 44 -27.69 19.78 13.21
CA VAL A 44 -27.73 21.22 13.44
C VAL A 44 -28.14 22.05 12.22
N CYS A 45 -28.51 21.40 11.11
CA CYS A 45 -28.89 22.07 9.84
C CYS A 45 -30.06 23.06 9.95
N ASP A 46 -30.85 22.98 11.04
CA ASP A 46 -31.99 23.86 11.31
C ASP A 46 -31.62 25.25 11.86
N ASN A 47 -30.35 25.42 12.30
CA ASN A 47 -29.90 26.67 12.93
C ASN A 47 -28.58 27.14 12.30
N ALA A 48 -28.63 28.28 11.58
CA ALA A 48 -27.50 28.84 10.85
C ALA A 48 -26.26 29.09 11.74
N ALA A 49 -26.45 29.62 12.95
CA ALA A 49 -25.33 29.88 13.86
C ALA A 49 -24.67 28.60 14.35
N LYS A 50 -25.48 27.54 14.62
CA LYS A 50 -24.96 26.22 14.96
C LYS A 50 -24.26 25.55 13.78
N VAL A 51 -24.79 25.71 12.57
CA VAL A 51 -24.16 25.20 11.32
C VAL A 51 -22.78 25.81 11.14
N LEU A 52 -22.64 27.14 11.25
CA LEU A 52 -21.32 27.79 11.11
C LEU A 52 -20.31 27.32 12.14
N ARG A 53 -20.73 27.16 13.40
CA ARG A 53 -19.86 26.62 14.47
C ARG A 53 -19.46 25.17 14.18
N GLN A 54 -20.42 24.34 13.80
CA GLN A 54 -20.17 22.93 13.51
C GLN A 54 -19.32 22.76 12.25
N LEU A 55 -19.45 23.64 11.26
CA LEU A 55 -18.63 23.64 10.05
C LEU A 55 -17.13 23.76 10.38
N ASN A 56 -16.76 24.71 11.23
CA ASN A 56 -15.37 24.87 11.64
C ASN A 56 -14.83 23.61 12.33
N ILE A 57 -15.61 23.05 13.28
CA ILE A 57 -15.23 21.80 13.97
C ILE A 57 -15.08 20.65 12.97
N THR A 58 -15.97 20.56 11.99
CA THR A 58 -15.93 19.51 10.97
C THR A 58 -14.71 19.67 10.05
N LEU A 59 -14.39 20.90 9.63
CA LEU A 59 -13.20 21.17 8.82
C LEU A 59 -11.92 20.84 9.58
N GLU A 60 -11.78 21.26 10.84
CA GLU A 60 -10.64 20.92 11.69
C GLU A 60 -10.48 19.40 11.86
N SER A 61 -11.60 18.67 12.00
CA SER A 61 -11.60 17.21 12.09
C SER A 61 -11.09 16.57 10.80
N TYR A 62 -11.56 17.03 9.64
CA TYR A 62 -11.09 16.50 8.35
C TYR A 62 -9.64 16.87 8.06
N ASP A 63 -9.19 18.08 8.41
CA ASP A 63 -7.78 18.47 8.28
C ASP A 63 -6.88 17.57 9.15
N SER A 64 -7.33 17.21 10.34
CA SER A 64 -6.61 16.29 11.22
C SER A 64 -6.54 14.87 10.63
N LEU A 65 -7.66 14.37 10.09
CA LEU A 65 -7.72 13.06 9.43
C LEU A 65 -6.86 13.02 8.16
N MET A 66 -6.85 14.08 7.37
CA MET A 66 -6.00 14.18 6.17
C MET A 66 -4.52 14.12 6.54
N LYS A 67 -4.09 14.86 7.58
CA LYS A 67 -2.71 14.82 8.07
C LYS A 67 -2.32 13.43 8.57
N GLN A 68 -3.23 12.76 9.30
CA GLN A 68 -2.98 11.39 9.75
C GLN A 68 -2.81 10.44 8.57
N LEU A 69 -3.68 10.52 7.57
CA LEU A 69 -3.61 9.71 6.36
C LEU A 69 -2.30 9.93 5.58
N GLU A 70 -1.83 11.18 5.46
CA GLU A 70 -0.54 11.49 4.83
C GLU A 70 0.63 10.83 5.57
N VAL A 71 0.60 10.84 6.91
CA VAL A 71 1.62 10.16 7.74
C VAL A 71 1.56 8.65 7.53
N ASP A 72 0.37 8.07 7.53
CA ASP A 72 0.19 6.62 7.36
C ASP A 72 0.66 6.16 5.97
N ILE A 73 0.34 6.91 4.91
CA ILE A 73 0.84 6.64 3.54
C ILE A 73 2.37 6.68 3.51
N SER A 74 2.98 7.74 4.06
CA SER A 74 4.44 7.86 4.10
C SER A 74 5.12 6.72 4.87
N LEU A 75 4.48 6.23 5.93
CA LEU A 75 4.96 5.08 6.70
C LEU A 75 4.94 3.81 5.84
N VAL A 76 3.81 3.53 5.18
CA VAL A 76 3.67 2.36 4.29
C VAL A 76 4.69 2.39 3.16
N GLU A 77 4.92 3.55 2.52
CA GLU A 77 5.94 3.71 1.47
C GLU A 77 7.34 3.42 2.00
N THR A 78 7.65 3.87 3.22
CA THR A 78 8.93 3.61 3.87
C THR A 78 9.12 2.13 4.17
N GLU A 79 8.10 1.47 4.71
CA GLU A 79 8.14 0.03 4.98
C GLU A 79 8.26 -0.80 3.70
N LYS A 80 7.55 -0.43 2.64
CA LYS A 80 7.68 -1.06 1.32
C LYS A 80 9.13 -0.99 0.82
N LYS A 81 9.75 0.18 0.91
CA LYS A 81 11.16 0.36 0.52
C LYS A 81 12.08 -0.54 1.34
N ASN A 82 11.92 -0.57 2.66
CA ASN A 82 12.72 -1.42 3.55
C ASN A 82 12.57 -2.91 3.20
N VAL A 83 11.36 -3.37 2.92
CA VAL A 83 11.10 -4.76 2.50
C VAL A 83 11.79 -5.06 1.17
N THR A 84 11.72 -4.13 0.21
CA THR A 84 12.36 -4.29 -1.10
C THR A 84 13.89 -4.42 -0.94
N GLU A 85 14.52 -3.56 -0.13
CA GLU A 85 15.96 -3.62 0.16
C GLU A 85 16.36 -4.95 0.84
N LEU A 86 15.58 -5.42 1.81
CA LEU A 86 15.82 -6.72 2.46
C LEU A 86 15.71 -7.89 1.49
N LEU A 87 14.76 -7.86 0.58
CA LEU A 87 14.61 -8.89 -0.45
C LEU A 87 15.76 -8.84 -1.47
N GLU A 88 16.24 -7.65 -1.82
CA GLU A 88 17.41 -7.47 -2.70
C GLU A 88 18.66 -8.09 -2.09
N ASP A 89 18.96 -7.77 -0.85
CA ASP A 89 20.07 -8.36 -0.09
C ASP A 89 19.96 -9.88 -0.02
N TYR A 90 18.75 -10.39 0.19
CA TYR A 90 18.51 -11.83 0.25
C TYR A 90 18.77 -12.52 -1.09
N VAL A 91 18.25 -11.98 -2.19
CA VAL A 91 18.46 -12.54 -3.54
C VAL A 91 19.94 -12.45 -3.94
N GLN A 92 20.61 -11.33 -3.63
CA GLN A 92 22.04 -11.17 -3.86
C GLN A 92 22.87 -12.21 -3.08
N ASN A 93 22.47 -12.52 -1.85
CA ASN A 93 23.14 -13.56 -1.07
C ASN A 93 22.95 -14.96 -1.68
N ILE A 94 21.76 -15.27 -2.22
CA ILE A 94 21.52 -16.50 -2.98
C ILE A 94 22.49 -16.55 -4.18
N HIS A 95 22.55 -15.47 -4.94
CA HIS A 95 23.43 -15.36 -6.12
C HIS A 95 24.90 -15.62 -5.76
N LYS A 96 25.44 -14.93 -4.74
CA LYS A 96 26.78 -15.14 -4.23
C LYS A 96 27.04 -16.59 -3.77
N ASN A 97 26.04 -17.23 -3.17
CA ASN A 97 26.17 -18.62 -2.73
C ASN A 97 26.20 -19.59 -3.93
N LEU A 98 25.40 -19.36 -4.96
CA LEU A 98 25.42 -20.13 -6.21
C LEU A 98 26.79 -20.00 -6.92
N GLU A 99 27.36 -18.79 -6.96
CA GLU A 99 28.72 -18.58 -7.47
C GLU A 99 29.77 -19.36 -6.68
N LYS A 100 29.70 -19.34 -5.34
CA LYS A 100 30.61 -20.10 -4.48
C LYS A 100 30.50 -21.60 -4.74
N ILE A 101 29.29 -22.13 -4.88
CA ILE A 101 29.05 -23.53 -5.24
C ILE A 101 29.73 -23.85 -6.59
N GLY A 102 29.50 -22.99 -7.60
CA GLY A 102 30.13 -23.15 -8.92
C GLY A 102 31.67 -23.14 -8.85
N ARG A 103 32.26 -22.24 -8.05
CA ARG A 103 33.72 -22.17 -7.86
C ARG A 103 34.27 -23.38 -7.11
N ASN A 104 33.62 -23.81 -6.06
CA ASN A 104 34.08 -24.89 -5.18
C ASN A 104 33.73 -26.31 -5.65
N SER A 105 33.04 -26.44 -6.78
CA SER A 105 32.61 -27.74 -7.33
C SER A 105 33.70 -28.49 -8.07
N THR A 106 34.99 -28.18 -7.87
CA THR A 106 36.12 -28.84 -8.51
C THR A 106 36.75 -29.84 -7.52
N ILE A 107 36.82 -31.10 -7.92
CA ILE A 107 37.52 -32.15 -7.15
C ILE A 107 38.79 -32.57 -7.87
N LYS A 108 39.80 -32.98 -7.10
CA LYS A 108 41.04 -33.52 -7.61
C LYS A 108 41.03 -35.03 -7.45
N ILE A 109 41.15 -35.77 -8.57
CA ILE A 109 41.29 -37.21 -8.58
C ILE A 109 42.61 -37.53 -9.32
N ARG A 110 43.60 -38.10 -8.60
CA ARG A 110 44.90 -38.49 -9.19
C ARG A 110 45.50 -37.44 -10.12
N GLU A 111 45.81 -36.28 -9.67
CA GLU A 111 46.37 -35.14 -10.44
C GLU A 111 45.44 -34.46 -11.46
N LYS A 112 44.26 -35.00 -11.70
CA LYS A 112 43.28 -34.37 -12.57
C LYS A 112 42.25 -33.57 -11.77
N SER A 113 42.08 -32.31 -12.14
CA SER A 113 40.99 -31.48 -11.62
C SER A 113 39.73 -31.71 -12.45
N ILE A 114 38.67 -32.16 -11.81
CA ILE A 114 37.36 -32.40 -12.45
C ILE A 114 36.37 -31.43 -11.90
N LYS A 115 35.80 -30.56 -12.76
CA LYS A 115 34.72 -29.67 -12.39
C LYS A 115 33.40 -30.45 -12.40
N MET A 116 32.80 -30.62 -11.21
CA MET A 116 31.58 -31.42 -11.02
C MET A 116 30.32 -30.66 -11.42
N LEU A 117 30.32 -29.33 -11.24
CA LEU A 117 29.17 -28.48 -11.53
C LEU A 117 29.64 -27.20 -12.25
N LYS A 118 29.00 -26.89 -13.38
CA LYS A 118 29.20 -25.62 -14.08
C LYS A 118 27.98 -24.76 -13.80
N VAL A 119 28.15 -23.72 -12.99
CA VAL A 119 27.14 -22.68 -12.74
C VAL A 119 27.48 -21.47 -13.63
N ILE A 120 26.54 -21.05 -14.45
CA ILE A 120 26.67 -19.84 -15.28
C ILE A 120 25.61 -18.90 -14.77
N LEU A 121 26.04 -17.78 -14.21
CA LEU A 121 25.18 -16.72 -13.67
C LEU A 121 25.48 -15.41 -14.39
N PRO A 122 24.50 -14.54 -14.59
CA PRO A 122 24.76 -13.17 -15.05
C PRO A 122 25.61 -12.42 -14.02
N VAL A 123 26.34 -11.42 -14.45
CA VAL A 123 27.07 -10.53 -13.54
C VAL A 123 26.06 -9.66 -12.80
N TRP A 124 26.09 -9.69 -11.46
CA TRP A 124 25.10 -8.97 -10.65
C TRP A 124 25.14 -7.47 -10.90
N GLU A 125 26.32 -6.88 -10.89
CA GLU A 125 26.56 -5.45 -11.02
C GLU A 125 26.05 -4.87 -12.34
N ASP A 126 26.08 -5.66 -13.41
CA ASP A 126 25.59 -5.25 -14.74
C ASP A 126 24.05 -5.19 -14.78
N ASN A 127 23.38 -5.87 -13.87
CA ASN A 127 21.92 -6.05 -13.88
C ASN A 127 21.23 -5.49 -12.62
N GLU A 128 21.97 -4.90 -11.70
CA GLU A 128 21.48 -4.44 -10.39
C GLU A 128 20.20 -3.61 -10.49
N LYS A 129 20.19 -2.59 -11.37
CA LYS A 129 19.02 -1.73 -11.57
C LYS A 129 17.78 -2.50 -12.08
N LEU A 130 18.01 -3.49 -12.95
CA LEU A 130 16.92 -4.33 -13.45
C LEU A 130 16.36 -5.22 -12.34
N TYR A 131 17.23 -5.75 -11.50
CA TYR A 131 16.84 -6.60 -10.36
C TYR A 131 16.07 -5.82 -9.31
N SER A 132 16.53 -4.61 -8.96
CA SER A 132 15.80 -3.71 -8.05
C SER A 132 14.42 -3.35 -8.59
N LEU A 133 14.29 -3.08 -9.90
CA LEU A 133 13.00 -2.81 -10.52
C LEU A 133 12.06 -4.03 -10.43
N ARG A 134 12.53 -5.21 -10.82
CA ARG A 134 11.74 -6.45 -10.76
C ARG A 134 11.31 -6.79 -9.34
N LEU A 135 12.15 -6.49 -8.33
CA LEU A 135 11.79 -6.66 -6.92
C LEU A 135 10.71 -5.67 -6.49
N SER A 136 10.82 -4.41 -6.91
CA SER A 136 9.77 -3.42 -6.63
C SER A 136 8.43 -3.86 -7.21
N ASP A 137 8.42 -4.27 -8.49
CA ASP A 137 7.22 -4.76 -9.16
C ASP A 137 6.63 -5.99 -8.46
N LEU A 138 7.48 -6.91 -7.99
CA LEU A 138 7.06 -8.10 -7.25
C LEU A 138 6.45 -7.73 -5.88
N VAL A 139 7.04 -6.77 -5.17
CA VAL A 139 6.50 -6.27 -3.87
C VAL A 139 5.15 -5.60 -4.10
N ASP A 140 4.99 -4.84 -5.19
CA ASP A 140 3.71 -4.25 -5.56
C ASP A 140 2.65 -5.32 -5.85
N GLU A 141 2.97 -6.29 -6.70
CA GLU A 141 2.08 -7.41 -7.02
C GLU A 141 1.63 -8.17 -5.74
N ILE A 142 2.59 -8.49 -4.87
CA ILE A 142 2.31 -9.20 -3.61
C ILE A 142 1.42 -8.36 -2.70
N THR A 143 1.64 -7.05 -2.63
CA THR A 143 0.87 -6.14 -1.79
C THR A 143 -0.56 -6.01 -2.29
N GLU A 144 -0.75 -5.73 -3.59
CA GLU A 144 -2.08 -5.57 -4.19
C GLU A 144 -2.90 -6.86 -4.07
N GLU A 145 -2.32 -7.99 -4.44
CA GLU A 145 -3.02 -9.28 -4.37
C GLU A 145 -3.24 -9.72 -2.91
N GLY A 146 -2.29 -9.45 -2.01
CA GLY A 146 -2.44 -9.72 -0.58
C GLY A 146 -3.61 -8.94 0.03
N ILE A 147 -3.78 -7.67 -0.30
CA ILE A 147 -4.92 -6.84 0.11
C ILE A 147 -6.22 -7.42 -0.43
N ARG A 148 -6.27 -7.73 -1.73
CA ARG A 148 -7.46 -8.31 -2.39
C ARG A 148 -7.90 -9.62 -1.73
N LEU A 149 -6.95 -10.51 -1.43
CA LEU A 149 -7.24 -11.79 -0.75
C LEU A 149 -7.74 -11.57 0.68
N PHE A 150 -7.13 -10.62 1.40
CA PHE A 150 -7.56 -10.26 2.75
C PHE A 150 -8.99 -9.72 2.79
N GLU A 151 -9.35 -8.83 1.88
CA GLU A 151 -10.70 -8.26 1.75
C GLU A 151 -11.75 -9.35 1.44
N ASN A 152 -11.38 -10.37 0.67
CA ASN A 152 -12.22 -11.51 0.35
C ASN A 152 -12.24 -12.61 1.42
N ASN A 153 -11.60 -12.40 2.58
CA ASN A 153 -11.39 -13.42 3.62
C ASN A 153 -10.67 -14.69 3.11
N GLU A 154 -9.81 -14.55 2.11
CA GLU A 154 -8.96 -15.62 1.60
C GLU A 154 -7.60 -15.63 2.32
N ASN A 155 -6.84 -16.74 2.16
CA ASN A 155 -5.56 -16.90 2.87
C ASN A 155 -4.41 -16.13 2.20
N ALA A 156 -4.33 -14.82 2.46
CA ALA A 156 -3.25 -13.96 1.96
C ALA A 156 -1.86 -14.44 2.44
N GLN A 157 -1.75 -14.98 3.65
CA GLN A 157 -0.48 -15.47 4.20
C GLN A 157 0.11 -16.63 3.40
N GLU A 158 -0.72 -17.57 2.96
CA GLU A 158 -0.27 -18.69 2.14
C GLU A 158 0.19 -18.24 0.75
N TYR A 159 -0.51 -17.29 0.16
CA TYR A 159 -0.12 -16.68 -1.11
C TYR A 159 1.25 -16.01 -1.00
N ILE A 160 1.43 -15.10 -0.04
CA ILE A 160 2.70 -14.40 0.21
C ILE A 160 3.82 -15.41 0.45
N GLY A 161 3.60 -16.41 1.31
CA GLY A 161 4.60 -17.43 1.63
C GLY A 161 5.07 -18.21 0.41
N ARG A 162 4.20 -18.48 -0.57
CA ARG A 162 4.60 -19.10 -1.83
C ARG A 162 5.43 -18.20 -2.73
N LYS A 163 5.08 -16.89 -2.81
CA LYS A 163 5.78 -15.91 -3.65
C LYS A 163 7.19 -15.60 -3.14
N VAL A 164 7.39 -15.53 -1.82
CA VAL A 164 8.67 -15.16 -1.21
C VAL A 164 9.61 -16.35 -0.95
N THR A 165 9.36 -17.52 -1.54
CA THR A 165 10.32 -18.62 -1.46
C THR A 165 11.62 -18.27 -2.19
N SER A 166 12.77 -18.77 -1.69
CA SER A 166 14.10 -18.50 -2.29
C SER A 166 14.14 -18.77 -3.79
N LYS A 167 13.51 -19.86 -4.23
CA LYS A 167 13.42 -20.21 -5.63
C LYS A 167 12.63 -19.20 -6.43
N ASN A 168 11.39 -18.90 -6.01
CA ASN A 168 10.52 -17.98 -6.76
C ASN A 168 11.10 -16.55 -6.81
N LEU A 169 11.67 -16.07 -5.71
CA LEU A 169 12.35 -14.76 -5.68
C LEU A 169 13.50 -14.73 -6.68
N TYR A 170 14.38 -15.75 -6.65
CA TYR A 170 15.54 -15.80 -7.53
C TYR A 170 15.11 -15.91 -9.00
N ASP A 171 14.18 -16.80 -9.31
CA ASP A 171 13.68 -17.02 -10.67
C ASP A 171 12.96 -15.77 -11.22
N THR A 172 12.24 -15.03 -10.39
CA THR A 172 11.54 -13.79 -10.81
C THR A 172 12.51 -12.63 -11.03
N VAL A 173 13.53 -12.52 -10.18
CA VAL A 173 14.45 -11.37 -10.20
C VAL A 173 15.58 -11.56 -11.21
N VAL A 174 16.22 -12.74 -11.22
CA VAL A 174 17.43 -13.02 -11.99
C VAL A 174 17.12 -13.79 -13.28
N GLY A 175 16.09 -14.67 -13.27
CA GLY A 175 15.64 -15.48 -14.41
C GLY A 175 14.94 -14.67 -15.47
#